data_a6da3a8852cc84d773bb162d2076c25f
#
_entry.id   a6da3a8852cc84d773bb162d2076c25f
#
_cell.length_a   1.000
_cell.length_b   1.000
_cell.length_c   1.000
_cell.angle_alpha   90.00
_cell.angle_beta   90.00
_cell.angle_gamma   90.00
#
_symmetry.space_group_name_H-M   'P 1'
#
loop_
_entity.id
_entity.type
_entity.pdbx_description
1 polymer ?
#
loop_
_entity_poly.entity_id
_entity_poly.type
_entity_poly.pdbx_seq_one_letter_code
_entity_poly.pdbx_strand_id
1 'polypeptide(L)'
;MLLTIAMFVAAFFVIWLMLVFLLLIHESGHLIPMQKMGIKPDKLVVGGLRLFSFKKSGIIHEIGLIPLWAFVVSKDYENSDSRQRAIVAAGGPLMSAVTGVLFFGIYFLYPNWQTLVAAQGSILLAATNIIPLPPLDGWTIAEHFLNIRGIRIDDRHRKILLGIGIGTICLITLAL
;
A
#
# COMPACT_ATOMS: atom_id res chain seq x y z
N MET A 1 -34.54 -11.26 10.70
CA MET A 1 -34.19 -10.72 9.37
C MET A 1 -33.56 -9.34 9.43
N LEU A 2 -34.26 -8.28 9.90
CA LEU A 2 -33.72 -6.90 9.99
C LEU A 2 -32.42 -6.83 10.82
N LEU A 3 -32.37 -7.46 11.99
CA LEU A 3 -31.19 -7.48 12.86
C LEU A 3 -29.99 -8.14 12.16
N THR A 4 -30.21 -9.25 11.47
CA THR A 4 -29.17 -9.96 10.72
C THR A 4 -28.61 -9.09 9.60
N ILE A 5 -29.46 -8.41 8.83
CA ILE A 5 -29.02 -7.46 7.78
C ILE A 5 -28.21 -6.33 8.38
N ALA A 6 -28.68 -5.74 9.50
CA ALA A 6 -27.96 -4.66 10.17
C ALA A 6 -26.57 -5.11 10.66
N MET A 7 -26.42 -6.33 11.17
CA MET A 7 -25.15 -6.92 11.58
C MET A 7 -24.18 -7.09 10.37
N PHE A 8 -24.66 -7.58 9.23
CA PHE A 8 -23.85 -7.70 8.03
C PHE A 8 -23.37 -6.34 7.50
N VAL A 9 -24.26 -5.34 7.48
CA VAL A 9 -23.90 -3.97 7.06
C VAL A 9 -22.87 -3.38 8.00
N ALA A 10 -23.03 -3.55 9.31
CA ALA A 10 -22.07 -3.06 10.30
C ALA A 10 -20.70 -3.76 10.15
N ALA A 11 -20.68 -5.08 9.99
CA ALA A 11 -19.46 -5.84 9.77
C ALA A 11 -18.73 -5.40 8.48
N PHE A 12 -19.48 -5.25 7.39
CA PHE A 12 -18.93 -4.74 6.13
C PHE A 12 -18.29 -3.36 6.31
N PHE A 13 -18.97 -2.45 7.00
CA PHE A 13 -18.45 -1.11 7.23
C PHE A 13 -17.18 -1.10 8.10
N VAL A 14 -17.12 -1.95 9.14
CA VAL A 14 -15.93 -2.11 9.98
C VAL A 14 -14.75 -2.64 9.16
N ILE A 15 -14.96 -3.66 8.33
CA ILE A 15 -13.92 -4.22 7.46
C ILE A 15 -13.44 -3.15 6.46
N TRP A 16 -14.38 -2.42 5.86
CA TRP A 16 -14.07 -1.34 4.93
C TRP A 16 -13.18 -0.26 5.58
N LEU A 17 -13.58 0.23 6.76
CA LEU A 17 -12.77 1.21 7.52
C LEU A 17 -11.38 0.68 7.83
N MET A 18 -11.29 -0.60 8.20
CA MET A 18 -10.03 -1.23 8.52
C MET A 18 -9.10 -1.31 7.31
N LEU A 19 -9.61 -1.70 6.14
CA LEU A 19 -8.85 -1.72 4.90
C LEU A 19 -8.35 -0.32 4.52
N VAL A 20 -9.22 0.69 4.57
CA VAL A 20 -8.83 2.09 4.33
C VAL A 20 -7.73 2.53 5.29
N PHE A 21 -7.86 2.20 6.58
CA PHE A 21 -6.89 2.54 7.61
C PHE A 21 -5.52 1.88 7.35
N LEU A 22 -5.50 0.57 7.04
CA LEU A 22 -4.25 -0.15 6.76
C LEU A 22 -3.55 0.39 5.51
N LEU A 23 -4.30 0.69 4.46
CA LEU A 23 -3.76 1.29 3.24
C LEU A 23 -3.23 2.71 3.51
N LEU A 24 -3.95 3.54 4.28
CA LEU A 24 -3.47 4.87 4.67
C LEU A 24 -2.16 4.82 5.46
N ILE A 25 -2.02 3.86 6.37
CA ILE A 25 -0.78 3.67 7.13
C ILE A 25 0.36 3.25 6.19
N HIS A 26 0.11 2.32 5.29
CA HIS A 26 1.09 1.88 4.29
C HIS A 26 1.58 3.07 3.45
N GLU A 27 0.67 3.84 2.87
CA GLU A 27 1.01 5.02 2.06
C GLU A 27 1.73 6.10 2.87
N SER A 28 1.38 6.26 4.16
CA SER A 28 2.10 7.16 5.06
C SER A 28 3.57 6.77 5.22
N GLY A 29 3.86 5.47 5.12
CA GLY A 29 5.23 4.95 5.10
C GLY A 29 6.04 5.49 3.92
N HIS A 30 5.45 5.69 2.75
CA HIS A 30 6.10 6.31 1.60
C HIS A 30 6.28 7.82 1.78
N LEU A 31 5.30 8.49 2.40
CA LEU A 31 5.34 9.95 2.59
C LEU A 31 6.49 10.40 3.50
N ILE A 32 6.83 9.60 4.52
CA ILE A 32 7.90 9.96 5.49
C ILE A 32 9.26 10.14 4.79
N PRO A 33 9.79 9.17 4.05
CA PRO A 33 11.05 9.36 3.32
C PRO A 33 10.94 10.39 2.20
N MET A 34 9.80 10.53 1.52
CA MET A 34 9.60 11.59 0.53
C MET A 34 9.83 12.97 1.15
N GLN A 35 9.17 13.26 2.28
CA GLN A 35 9.32 14.55 2.97
C GLN A 35 10.76 14.80 3.43
N LYS A 36 11.44 13.78 3.98
CA LYS A 36 12.84 13.88 4.42
C LYS A 36 13.82 14.18 3.27
N MET A 37 13.50 13.74 2.05
CA MET A 37 14.32 13.96 0.85
C MET A 37 13.87 15.17 0.02
N GLY A 38 12.89 15.95 0.50
CA GLY A 38 12.37 17.11 -0.22
C GLY A 38 11.50 16.80 -1.43
N ILE A 39 11.10 15.52 -1.60
CA ILE A 39 10.19 15.08 -2.65
C ILE A 39 8.76 15.44 -2.23
N LYS A 40 8.10 16.30 -2.99
CA LYS A 40 6.75 16.78 -2.65
C LYS A 40 5.68 15.84 -3.17
N PRO A 41 4.87 15.22 -2.30
CA PRO A 41 3.69 14.49 -2.74
C PRO A 41 2.59 15.46 -3.18
N ASP A 42 1.99 15.20 -4.35
CA ASP A 42 0.87 15.99 -4.86
C ASP A 42 -0.47 15.44 -4.37
N LYS A 43 -0.60 14.11 -4.36
CA LYS A 43 -1.86 13.44 -4.08
C LYS A 43 -1.64 12.07 -3.45
N LEU A 44 -2.50 11.72 -2.50
CA LEU A 44 -2.63 10.39 -1.92
C LEU A 44 -4.01 9.85 -2.23
N VAL A 45 -4.07 8.69 -2.87
CA VAL A 45 -5.31 8.02 -3.28
C VAL A 45 -5.42 6.69 -2.57
N VAL A 46 -6.56 6.43 -1.95
CA VAL A 46 -6.92 5.13 -1.35
C VAL A 46 -8.22 4.64 -1.96
N GLY A 47 -8.13 3.55 -2.69
CA GLY A 47 -9.27 2.90 -3.32
C GLY A 47 -9.76 3.56 -4.62
N GLY A 48 -10.71 2.89 -5.26
CA GLY A 48 -11.40 3.36 -6.45
C GLY A 48 -12.80 3.90 -6.16
N LEU A 49 -13.46 4.49 -7.17
CA LEU A 49 -14.76 5.14 -7.06
C LEU A 49 -14.76 6.18 -5.94
N ARG A 50 -14.11 7.32 -6.19
CA ARG A 50 -13.92 8.41 -5.22
C ARG A 50 -15.23 8.80 -4.52
N LEU A 51 -15.24 8.64 -3.19
CA LEU A 51 -16.32 9.07 -2.32
C LEU A 51 -16.15 10.53 -1.91
N PHE A 52 -14.95 10.88 -1.44
CA PHE A 52 -14.65 12.24 -1.00
C PHE A 52 -13.17 12.56 -1.22
N SER A 53 -12.89 13.85 -1.21
CA SER A 53 -11.54 14.40 -1.38
C SER A 53 -11.40 15.63 -0.49
N PHE A 54 -10.22 15.78 0.12
CA PHE A 54 -9.87 16.95 0.93
C PHE A 54 -8.39 17.28 0.76
N LYS A 55 -8.03 18.54 1.03
CA LYS A 55 -6.63 18.98 0.97
C LYS A 55 -6.11 19.20 2.38
N LYS A 56 -4.98 18.56 2.71
CA LYS A 56 -4.28 18.72 3.99
C LYS A 56 -2.78 18.86 3.75
N SER A 57 -2.14 19.86 4.36
CA SER A 57 -0.70 20.11 4.24
C SER A 57 -0.20 20.21 2.78
N GLY A 58 -1.03 20.73 1.87
CA GLY A 58 -0.70 20.85 0.45
C GLY A 58 -1.02 19.61 -0.39
N ILE A 59 -1.26 18.46 0.23
CA ILE A 59 -1.52 17.17 -0.41
C ILE A 59 -3.03 16.97 -0.59
N ILE A 60 -3.46 16.52 -1.75
CA ILE A 60 -4.84 16.13 -2.00
C ILE A 60 -5.01 14.68 -1.56
N HIS A 61 -5.92 14.44 -0.62
CA HIS A 61 -6.29 13.10 -0.16
C HIS A 61 -7.61 12.69 -0.82
N GLU A 62 -7.62 11.54 -1.47
CA GLU A 62 -8.84 10.95 -2.05
C GLU A 62 -9.10 9.59 -1.44
N ILE A 63 -10.33 9.37 -0.99
CA ILE A 63 -10.77 8.09 -0.45
C ILE A 63 -11.93 7.59 -1.31
N GLY A 64 -11.76 6.38 -1.79
CA GLY A 64 -12.71 5.69 -2.64
C GLY A 64 -13.55 4.64 -1.90
N LEU A 65 -14.62 4.21 -2.56
CA LEU A 65 -15.53 3.20 -2.05
C LEU A 65 -14.90 1.80 -2.00
N ILE A 66 -13.99 1.49 -2.93
CA ILE A 66 -13.37 0.17 -3.09
C ILE A 66 -11.92 0.24 -2.64
N PRO A 67 -11.58 -0.06 -1.35
CA PRO A 67 -10.24 0.08 -0.80
C PRO A 67 -9.36 -1.15 -1.10
N LEU A 68 -9.12 -1.45 -2.38
CA LEU A 68 -8.28 -2.58 -2.81
C LEU A 68 -6.86 -2.18 -3.20
N TRP A 69 -6.61 -0.88 -3.40
CA TRP A 69 -5.29 -0.33 -3.75
C TRP A 69 -5.15 1.07 -3.19
N ALA A 70 -3.92 1.51 -3.08
CA ALA A 70 -3.58 2.89 -2.75
C ALA A 70 -2.30 3.29 -3.47
N PHE A 71 -2.06 4.58 -3.62
CA PHE A 71 -0.82 5.10 -4.20
C PHE A 71 -0.64 6.60 -3.91
N VAL A 72 0.62 7.03 -3.90
CA VAL A 72 0.99 8.44 -3.85
C VAL A 72 1.38 8.91 -5.25
N VAL A 73 0.85 10.04 -5.69
CA VAL A 73 1.27 10.73 -6.91
C VAL A 73 2.23 11.85 -6.54
N SER A 74 3.35 11.94 -7.25
CA SER A 74 4.34 13.00 -7.09
C SER A 74 5.15 13.17 -8.37
N LYS A 75 5.17 14.38 -8.91
CA LYS A 75 6.02 14.73 -10.06
C LYS A 75 7.50 14.71 -9.70
N ASP A 76 7.82 15.14 -8.48
CA ASP A 76 9.20 15.14 -7.99
C ASP A 76 9.75 13.71 -7.87
N TYR A 77 8.88 12.73 -7.50
CA TYR A 77 9.26 11.32 -7.41
C TYR A 77 9.64 10.73 -8.77
N GLU A 78 8.93 11.09 -9.83
CA GLU A 78 9.26 10.63 -11.18
C GLU A 78 10.65 11.09 -11.63
N ASN A 79 11.10 12.26 -11.18
CA ASN A 79 12.40 12.84 -11.48
C ASN A 79 13.50 12.46 -10.48
N SER A 80 13.18 11.71 -9.41
CA SER A 80 14.15 11.31 -8.39
C SER A 80 15.06 10.18 -8.88
N ASP A 81 16.25 10.06 -8.25
CA ASP A 81 17.19 9.00 -8.57
C ASP A 81 16.69 7.62 -8.10
N SER A 82 17.32 6.55 -8.59
CA SER A 82 16.88 5.17 -8.28
C SER A 82 17.03 4.82 -6.81
N ARG A 83 17.99 5.42 -6.09
CA ARG A 83 18.20 5.21 -4.65
C ARG A 83 17.09 5.87 -3.85
N GLN A 84 16.74 7.11 -4.17
CA GLN A 84 15.65 7.82 -3.55
C GLN A 84 14.32 7.06 -3.72
N ARG A 85 14.04 6.59 -4.95
CA ARG A 85 12.85 5.78 -5.24
C ARG A 85 12.82 4.49 -4.43
N ALA A 86 13.94 3.78 -4.32
CA ALA A 86 14.01 2.55 -3.53
C ALA A 86 13.78 2.80 -2.02
N ILE A 87 14.32 3.89 -1.46
CA ILE A 87 14.09 4.28 -0.06
C ILE A 87 12.61 4.62 0.17
N VAL A 88 11.99 5.37 -0.74
CA VAL A 88 10.56 5.67 -0.68
C VAL A 88 9.75 4.38 -0.74
N ALA A 89 10.03 3.51 -1.72
CA ALA A 89 9.33 2.24 -1.89
C ALA A 89 9.43 1.33 -0.66
N ALA A 90 10.58 1.29 0.02
CA ALA A 90 10.74 0.51 1.25
C ALA A 90 9.88 1.03 2.42
N GLY A 91 9.50 2.30 2.40
CA GLY A 91 8.75 2.96 3.47
C GLY A 91 7.39 2.34 3.76
N GLY A 92 6.60 2.04 2.72
CA GLY A 92 5.28 1.42 2.85
C GLY A 92 5.32 0.05 3.51
N PRO A 93 6.05 -0.94 2.93
CA PRO A 93 6.19 -2.26 3.53
C PRO A 93 6.74 -2.22 4.98
N LEU A 94 7.72 -1.36 5.25
CA LEU A 94 8.27 -1.20 6.61
C LEU A 94 7.20 -0.70 7.59
N MET A 95 6.44 0.33 7.21
CA MET A 95 5.36 0.86 8.06
C MET A 95 4.28 -0.19 8.31
N SER A 96 3.89 -0.96 7.29
CA SER A 96 2.93 -2.05 7.43
C SER A 96 3.47 -3.16 8.34
N ALA A 97 4.75 -3.54 8.24
CA ALA A 97 5.36 -4.54 9.10
C ALA A 97 5.35 -4.10 10.56
N VAL A 98 5.77 -2.86 10.84
CA VAL A 98 5.74 -2.26 12.20
C VAL A 98 4.30 -2.25 12.73
N THR A 99 3.34 -1.83 11.92
CA THR A 99 1.92 -1.81 12.30
C THR A 99 1.41 -3.22 12.63
N GLY A 100 1.76 -4.22 11.82
CA GLY A 100 1.39 -5.61 12.07
C GLY A 100 1.94 -6.13 13.40
N VAL A 101 3.21 -5.88 13.70
CA VAL A 101 3.83 -6.25 14.99
C VAL A 101 3.14 -5.56 16.17
N LEU A 102 2.81 -4.27 16.04
CA LEU A 102 2.10 -3.53 17.09
C LEU A 102 0.70 -4.11 17.35
N PHE A 103 -0.07 -4.40 16.29
CA PHE A 103 -1.40 -5.01 16.44
C PHE A 103 -1.33 -6.44 17.00
N PHE A 104 -0.30 -7.23 16.67
CA PHE A 104 -0.07 -8.51 17.33
C PHE A 104 0.22 -8.33 18.82
N GLY A 105 1.05 -7.35 19.21
CA GLY A 105 1.29 -7.02 20.62
C GLY A 105 0.00 -6.67 21.36
N ILE A 106 -0.86 -5.84 20.74
CA ILE A 106 -2.17 -5.49 21.31
C ILE A 106 -3.07 -6.74 21.42
N TYR A 107 -3.07 -7.60 20.38
CA TYR A 107 -3.86 -8.84 20.39
C TYR A 107 -3.48 -9.77 21.55
N PHE A 108 -2.18 -9.90 21.87
CA PHE A 108 -1.73 -10.72 23.00
C PHE A 108 -2.22 -10.17 24.36
N LEU A 109 -2.39 -8.84 24.47
CA LEU A 109 -2.90 -8.21 25.69
C LEU A 109 -4.43 -8.22 25.76
N TYR A 110 -5.08 -8.01 24.62
CA TYR A 110 -6.54 -7.89 24.48
C TYR A 110 -7.02 -8.67 23.26
N PRO A 111 -7.18 -10.00 23.37
CA PRO A 111 -7.57 -10.85 22.25
C PRO A 111 -8.94 -10.46 21.70
N ASN A 112 -8.99 -10.00 20.46
CA ASN A 112 -10.22 -9.75 19.71
C ASN A 112 -9.96 -9.91 18.21
N TRP A 113 -11.02 -10.19 17.45
CA TRP A 113 -10.87 -10.46 16.02
C TRP A 113 -10.38 -9.24 15.22
N GLN A 114 -10.72 -8.03 15.63
CA GLN A 114 -10.34 -6.81 14.91
C GLN A 114 -8.83 -6.59 14.96
N THR A 115 -8.22 -6.73 16.14
CA THR A 115 -6.76 -6.59 16.28
C THR A 115 -6.02 -7.71 15.56
N LEU A 116 -6.56 -8.94 15.57
CA LEU A 116 -5.96 -10.06 14.84
C LEU A 116 -6.00 -9.83 13.32
N VAL A 117 -7.14 -9.43 12.77
CA VAL A 117 -7.28 -9.15 11.34
C VAL A 117 -6.43 -7.94 10.94
N ALA A 118 -6.36 -6.89 11.77
CA ALA A 118 -5.48 -5.75 11.50
C ALA A 118 -4.00 -6.15 11.49
N ALA A 119 -3.57 -7.01 12.43
CA ALA A 119 -2.21 -7.53 12.48
C ALA A 119 -1.87 -8.36 11.23
N GLN A 120 -2.71 -9.35 10.92
CA GLN A 120 -2.51 -10.23 9.77
C GLN A 120 -2.57 -9.46 8.45
N GLY A 121 -3.54 -8.55 8.29
CA GLY A 121 -3.67 -7.71 7.11
C GLY A 121 -2.48 -6.80 6.89
N SER A 122 -1.93 -6.20 7.97
CA SER A 122 -0.71 -5.37 7.89
C SER A 122 0.52 -6.20 7.48
N ILE A 123 0.71 -7.38 8.06
CA ILE A 123 1.83 -8.27 7.70
C ILE A 123 1.69 -8.76 6.26
N LEU A 124 0.48 -9.15 5.85
CA LEU A 124 0.21 -9.56 4.48
C LEU A 124 0.50 -8.42 3.48
N LEU A 125 0.06 -7.20 3.80
CA LEU A 125 0.32 -6.02 2.98
C LEU A 125 1.82 -5.73 2.86
N ALA A 126 2.59 -5.86 3.94
CA ALA A 126 4.04 -5.75 3.93
C ALA A 126 4.69 -6.84 3.07
N ALA A 127 4.31 -8.11 3.29
CA ALA A 127 4.88 -9.26 2.61
C ALA A 127 4.59 -9.26 1.10
N THR A 128 3.38 -8.91 0.70
CA THR A 128 3.02 -8.81 -0.72
C THR A 128 3.75 -7.67 -1.41
N ASN A 129 3.84 -6.49 -0.77
CA ASN A 129 4.49 -5.33 -1.38
C ASN A 129 6.02 -5.45 -1.46
N ILE A 130 6.67 -6.35 -0.72
CA ILE A 130 8.12 -6.58 -0.84
C ILE A 130 8.49 -7.52 -2.01
N ILE A 131 7.51 -8.16 -2.63
CA ILE A 131 7.73 -9.04 -3.79
C ILE A 131 8.31 -8.20 -4.95
N PRO A 132 9.44 -8.64 -5.59
CA PRO A 132 10.09 -7.89 -6.65
C PRO A 132 9.36 -8.03 -8.00
N LEU A 133 8.10 -7.60 -8.02
CA LEU A 133 7.23 -7.71 -9.19
C LEU A 133 6.42 -6.42 -9.38
N PRO A 134 6.43 -5.73 -10.55
CA PRO A 134 5.58 -4.58 -10.76
C PRO A 134 4.10 -4.95 -10.67
N PRO A 135 3.23 -4.09 -10.13
CA PRO A 135 3.45 -2.70 -9.69
C PRO A 135 3.83 -2.55 -8.20
N LEU A 136 4.27 -3.61 -7.53
CA LEU A 136 4.55 -3.63 -6.08
C LEU A 136 5.85 -2.86 -5.74
N ASP A 137 5.98 -2.40 -4.50
CA ASP A 137 7.13 -1.62 -4.02
C ASP A 137 8.45 -2.36 -4.15
N GLY A 138 8.44 -3.66 -3.90
CA GLY A 138 9.59 -4.54 -4.02
C GLY A 138 10.24 -4.51 -5.40
N TRP A 139 9.46 -4.23 -6.45
CA TRP A 139 10.02 -4.03 -7.79
C TRP A 139 10.94 -2.80 -7.84
N THR A 140 10.51 -1.66 -7.31
CA THR A 140 11.32 -0.43 -7.31
C THR A 140 12.63 -0.63 -6.52
N ILE A 141 12.57 -1.40 -5.44
CA ILE A 141 13.75 -1.77 -4.65
C ILE A 141 14.67 -2.68 -5.48
N ALA A 142 14.13 -3.71 -6.10
CA ALA A 142 14.88 -4.65 -6.93
C ALA A 142 15.51 -3.94 -8.15
N GLU A 143 14.77 -3.05 -8.82
CA GLU A 143 15.27 -2.27 -9.95
C GLU A 143 16.47 -1.39 -9.55
N HIS A 144 16.48 -0.83 -8.35
CA HIS A 144 17.65 -0.10 -7.84
C HIS A 144 18.89 -0.99 -7.72
N PHE A 145 18.75 -2.20 -7.16
CA PHE A 145 19.86 -3.15 -7.06
C PHE A 145 20.36 -3.66 -8.43
N LEU A 146 19.46 -3.83 -9.39
CA LEU A 146 19.84 -4.15 -10.77
C LEU A 146 20.60 -3.01 -11.42
N ASN A 147 20.15 -1.78 -11.24
CA ASN A 147 20.82 -0.57 -11.76
C ASN A 147 22.25 -0.41 -11.21
N ILE A 148 22.47 -0.67 -9.90
CA ILE A 148 23.82 -0.64 -9.30
C ILE A 148 24.74 -1.68 -9.95
N ARG A 149 24.21 -2.83 -10.37
CA ARG A 149 24.97 -3.88 -11.06
C ARG A 149 25.12 -3.65 -12.55
N GLY A 150 24.68 -2.50 -13.07
CA GLY A 150 24.72 -2.16 -14.49
C GLY A 150 23.68 -2.87 -15.35
N ILE A 151 22.74 -3.60 -14.75
CA ILE A 151 21.66 -4.29 -15.44
C ILE A 151 20.50 -3.31 -15.61
N ARG A 152 20.24 -2.90 -16.85
CA ARG A 152 19.08 -2.05 -17.19
C ARG A 152 18.00 -2.89 -17.82
N ILE A 153 16.79 -2.77 -17.28
CA ILE A 153 15.60 -3.42 -17.82
C ILE A 153 14.97 -2.48 -18.84
N ASP A 154 14.83 -2.95 -20.08
CA ASP A 154 14.21 -2.19 -21.14
C ASP A 154 12.68 -2.08 -20.95
N ASP A 155 12.03 -1.17 -21.66
CA ASP A 155 10.60 -0.91 -21.54
C ASP A 155 9.74 -2.12 -21.94
N ARG A 156 10.24 -2.99 -22.84
CA ARG A 156 9.50 -4.19 -23.25
C ARG A 156 9.44 -5.20 -22.11
N HIS A 157 10.56 -5.50 -21.48
CA HIS A 157 10.64 -6.41 -20.33
C HIS A 157 9.84 -5.84 -19.15
N ARG A 158 9.91 -4.53 -18.90
CA ARG A 158 9.12 -3.88 -17.85
C ARG A 158 7.61 -4.05 -18.07
N LYS A 159 7.11 -3.89 -19.30
CA LYS A 159 5.69 -4.11 -19.64
C LYS A 159 5.27 -5.56 -19.46
N ILE A 160 6.13 -6.53 -19.84
CA ILE A 160 5.85 -7.96 -19.65
C ILE A 160 5.78 -8.28 -18.15
N LEU A 161 6.73 -7.82 -17.35
CA LEU A 161 6.74 -8.02 -15.90
C LEU A 161 5.52 -7.37 -15.23
N LEU A 162 5.13 -6.17 -15.68
CA LEU A 162 3.91 -5.52 -15.19
C LEU A 162 2.66 -6.35 -15.50
N GLY A 163 2.55 -6.90 -16.71
CA GLY A 163 1.44 -7.79 -17.07
C GLY A 163 1.40 -9.06 -16.20
N ILE A 164 2.57 -9.68 -15.95
CA ILE A 164 2.68 -10.84 -15.05
C ILE A 164 2.26 -10.43 -13.63
N GLY A 165 2.74 -9.29 -13.12
CA GLY A 165 2.42 -8.81 -11.78
C GLY A 165 0.94 -8.55 -11.58
N ILE A 166 0.30 -7.84 -12.51
CA ILE A 166 -1.15 -7.60 -12.47
C ILE A 166 -1.90 -8.93 -12.53
N GLY A 167 -1.52 -9.83 -13.45
CA GLY A 167 -2.14 -11.15 -13.57
C GLY A 167 -2.03 -11.97 -12.28
N THR A 168 -0.86 -11.95 -11.63
CA THR A 168 -0.64 -12.65 -10.36
C THR A 168 -1.52 -12.07 -9.24
N ILE A 169 -1.60 -10.74 -9.13
CA ILE A 169 -2.47 -10.08 -8.15
C ILE A 169 -3.93 -10.46 -8.39
N CYS A 170 -4.39 -10.39 -9.64
CA CYS A 170 -5.76 -10.78 -10.00
C CYS A 170 -6.05 -12.24 -9.64
N LEU A 171 -5.13 -13.16 -9.93
CA LEU A 171 -5.29 -14.60 -9.60
C LEU A 171 -5.36 -14.82 -8.08
N ILE A 172 -4.50 -14.17 -7.30
CA ILE A 172 -4.54 -14.25 -5.83
C ILE A 172 -5.87 -13.71 -5.30
N THR A 173 -6.35 -12.57 -5.82
CA THR A 173 -7.61 -11.95 -5.38
C THR A 173 -8.83 -12.81 -5.73
N LEU A 174 -8.78 -13.58 -6.82
CA LEU A 174 -9.86 -14.48 -7.22
C LEU A 174 -9.84 -15.84 -6.47
N ALA A 175 -8.68 -16.22 -5.90
CA ALA A 175 -8.50 -17.47 -5.17
C ALA A 175 -8.79 -17.35 -3.66
N LEU A 176 -8.90 -16.13 -3.13
CA LEU A 176 -9.27 -15.81 -1.74
C LEU A 176 -10.76 -15.56 -1.60
#